data_53b7106ce39bd62fb10de2e5baf4988c
#
_entry.id   53b7106ce39bd62fb10de2e5baf4988c
#
_cell.length_a   1.000
_cell.length_b   1.000
_cell.length_c   1.000
_cell.angle_alpha   90.00
_cell.angle_beta   90.00
_cell.angle_gamma   90.00
#
_symmetry.space_group_name_H-M   'P 1'
#
loop_
_entity.id
_entity.type
_entity.pdbx_description
1 polymer ?
#
loop_
_entity_poly.entity_id
_entity_poly.type
_entity_poly.pdbx_seq_one_letter_code
_entity_poly.pdbx_strand_id
1 'polypeptide(L)'
;MLYSIFLSTFIISCNHKGVTALSASDTAAAKNLIYENPVFNHDFPDPNLVEGKDSFFYAYSTQASWKIENFGDQYIIPILRTKNLVDWMVVGDALIKKPDWKSEGGIWAPDASYYKNTYFLYYSYSTWGDPNPGIGVATSKKPEGPFTDHGKLFLSKEIDVSNSIDPFFFEDKGKPYLIWGSFHGIYAAELSEDGLHIKGTKFQIGGDAFEGSYIYKKDGYYYYFGSTGSCCEGEKSTYQVKVARSATFQGPYTDKAGKTLLENGGTLLLQKNPDREGFIGPGHNGDIVTDKAGQTWMIYHAFDKKQPTRRVMLLDKINWKEGWPVIDNSQPSFKPHEGPVFR
;
A
#
# COMPACT_ATOMS: atom_id res chain seq x y z
N MET A 1 -42.77 87.58 25.31
CA MET A 1 -42.94 86.52 24.30
C MET A 1 -42.13 85.33 24.79
N LEU A 2 -42.84 84.41 25.41
CA LEU A 2 -42.23 83.14 25.87
C LEU A 2 -42.50 82.08 24.82
N TYR A 3 -41.43 81.41 24.32
CA TYR A 3 -41.56 80.22 23.52
C TYR A 3 -41.24 79.02 24.41
N SER A 4 -42.25 78.15 24.58
CA SER A 4 -42.11 76.83 25.22
C SER A 4 -41.62 75.83 24.21
N ILE A 5 -40.54 75.15 24.57
CA ILE A 5 -40.02 74.02 23.76
C ILE A 5 -40.49 72.71 24.38
N PHE A 6 -41.30 71.97 23.68
CA PHE A 6 -41.72 70.59 24.02
C PHE A 6 -40.63 69.62 23.68
N LEU A 7 -40.16 68.89 24.68
CA LEU A 7 -39.18 67.78 24.49
C LEU A 7 -39.96 66.46 24.38
N SER A 8 -39.97 65.90 23.20
CA SER A 8 -40.54 64.56 22.94
C SER A 8 -39.51 63.51 23.24
N THR A 9 -39.70 62.71 24.24
CA THR A 9 -38.92 61.53 24.55
C THR A 9 -39.34 60.37 23.68
N PHE A 10 -38.44 59.91 22.74
CA PHE A 10 -38.62 58.69 22.04
C PHE A 10 -38.12 57.53 22.90
N ILE A 11 -38.98 56.59 23.23
CA ILE A 11 -38.65 55.33 23.87
C ILE A 11 -38.33 54.33 22.74
N ILE A 12 -37.07 53.96 22.58
CA ILE A 12 -36.65 52.90 21.67
C ILE A 12 -36.80 51.57 22.41
N SER A 13 -37.79 50.78 22.00
CA SER A 13 -37.97 49.41 22.45
C SER A 13 -36.98 48.51 21.72
N CYS A 14 -35.94 48.03 22.41
CA CYS A 14 -35.05 46.97 21.93
C CYS A 14 -35.75 45.62 22.00
N ASN A 15 -36.22 45.13 20.86
CA ASN A 15 -36.64 43.74 20.71
C ASN A 15 -35.40 42.84 20.72
N HIS A 16 -35.14 42.20 21.85
CA HIS A 16 -34.21 41.05 21.93
C HIS A 16 -34.87 39.86 21.24
N LYS A 17 -34.45 39.60 19.97
CA LYS A 17 -34.69 38.29 19.35
C LYS A 17 -33.83 37.29 20.10
N GLY A 18 -34.49 36.36 20.78
CA GLY A 18 -33.84 35.24 21.45
C GLY A 18 -32.97 34.45 20.48
N VAL A 19 -31.71 34.35 20.87
CA VAL A 19 -30.80 33.35 20.27
C VAL A 19 -31.30 32.01 20.76
N THR A 20 -32.01 31.30 19.91
CA THR A 20 -32.29 29.86 20.11
C THR A 20 -30.97 29.14 20.15
N ALA A 21 -30.60 28.66 21.32
CA ALA A 21 -29.50 27.71 21.48
C ALA A 21 -29.81 26.51 20.57
N LEU A 22 -28.92 26.24 19.60
CA LEU A 22 -28.94 25.02 18.84
C LEU A 22 -28.84 23.86 19.81
N SER A 23 -29.86 23.03 19.87
CA SER A 23 -29.91 21.85 20.72
C SER A 23 -28.77 20.92 20.35
N ALA A 24 -28.00 20.46 21.32
CA ALA A 24 -26.93 19.50 21.23
C ALA A 24 -27.47 18.08 20.92
N SER A 25 -28.23 17.90 19.82
CA SER A 25 -28.83 16.63 19.44
C SER A 25 -28.55 16.19 18.00
N ASP A 26 -27.65 16.88 17.28
CA ASP A 26 -27.24 16.46 15.92
C ASP A 26 -25.77 15.97 15.85
N THR A 27 -25.24 15.39 16.91
CA THR A 27 -24.17 14.41 16.78
C THR A 27 -24.82 13.07 16.41
N ALA A 28 -25.26 12.92 15.16
CA ALA A 28 -25.43 11.59 14.60
C ALA A 28 -24.08 10.91 14.75
N ALA A 29 -23.97 9.96 15.69
CA ALA A 29 -22.78 9.15 15.87
C ALA A 29 -22.43 8.59 14.46
N ALA A 30 -21.27 8.94 13.96
CA ALA A 30 -20.81 8.44 12.67
C ALA A 30 -20.91 6.90 12.78
N LYS A 31 -21.80 6.31 11.98
CA LYS A 31 -22.00 4.87 12.00
C LYS A 31 -20.68 4.26 11.64
N ASN A 32 -20.06 3.49 12.55
CA ASN A 32 -18.78 2.84 12.31
C ASN A 32 -18.87 2.05 11.01
N LEU A 33 -17.91 2.24 10.14
CA LEU A 33 -17.77 1.43 8.93
C LEU A 33 -17.50 0.00 9.36
N ILE A 34 -18.33 -0.95 8.91
CA ILE A 34 -18.10 -2.38 9.15
C ILE A 34 -17.68 -3.00 7.83
N TYR A 35 -16.65 -3.82 7.85
CA TYR A 35 -16.16 -4.54 6.67
C TYR A 35 -15.87 -6.01 6.99
N GLU A 36 -15.78 -6.81 5.95
CA GLU A 36 -15.35 -8.20 5.97
C GLU A 36 -14.39 -8.43 4.79
N ASN A 37 -13.32 -9.18 5.02
CA ASN A 37 -12.42 -9.57 3.95
C ASN A 37 -13.02 -10.67 3.04
N PRO A 38 -12.74 -10.66 1.72
CA PRO A 38 -11.85 -9.74 1.04
C PRO A 38 -12.51 -8.37 0.77
N VAL A 39 -11.75 -7.28 0.87
CA VAL A 39 -12.24 -5.94 0.51
C VAL A 39 -12.33 -5.71 -0.99
N PHE A 40 -11.63 -6.53 -1.79
CA PHE A 40 -11.83 -6.61 -3.24
C PHE A 40 -11.73 -8.06 -3.70
N ASN A 41 -12.87 -8.61 -4.16
CA ASN A 41 -13.04 -10.04 -4.43
C ASN A 41 -12.77 -10.43 -5.90
N HIS A 42 -11.73 -9.88 -6.50
CA HIS A 42 -11.17 -10.28 -7.78
C HIS A 42 -9.67 -10.53 -7.63
N ASP A 43 -9.03 -11.10 -8.66
CA ASP A 43 -7.58 -11.27 -8.66
C ASP A 43 -6.90 -9.91 -8.64
N PHE A 44 -6.29 -9.56 -7.52
CA PHE A 44 -5.61 -8.29 -7.29
C PHE A 44 -4.34 -8.53 -6.47
N PRO A 45 -3.38 -9.26 -7.06
CA PRO A 45 -2.18 -9.67 -6.35
C PRO A 45 -1.17 -8.54 -6.25
N ASP A 46 -0.29 -8.63 -5.24
CA ASP A 46 0.82 -7.72 -5.02
C ASP A 46 0.35 -6.26 -4.95
N PRO A 47 -0.66 -5.96 -4.10
CA PRO A 47 -1.28 -4.63 -4.06
C PRO A 47 -0.30 -3.59 -3.51
N ASN A 48 -0.22 -2.44 -4.18
CA ASN A 48 0.41 -1.24 -3.68
C ASN A 48 -0.63 -0.12 -3.55
N LEU A 49 -0.37 0.89 -2.73
CA LEU A 49 -1.31 1.96 -2.45
C LEU A 49 -0.61 3.32 -2.44
N VAL A 50 -1.21 4.32 -3.07
CA VAL A 50 -0.79 5.72 -2.93
C VAL A 50 -1.98 6.62 -2.61
N GLU A 51 -1.79 7.61 -1.76
CA GLU A 51 -2.79 8.64 -1.51
C GLU A 51 -2.72 9.70 -2.62
N GLY A 52 -3.87 9.95 -3.25
CA GLY A 52 -4.02 11.00 -4.25
C GLY A 52 -4.24 12.38 -3.61
N LYS A 53 -3.92 13.45 -4.34
CA LYS A 53 -4.19 14.83 -3.91
C LYS A 53 -5.70 15.17 -3.81
N ASP A 54 -6.54 14.33 -4.36
CA ASP A 54 -7.99 14.41 -4.33
C ASP A 54 -8.62 13.72 -3.12
N SER A 55 -7.79 13.27 -2.16
CA SER A 55 -8.20 12.53 -0.97
C SER A 55 -8.81 11.15 -1.25
N PHE A 56 -8.53 10.57 -2.41
CA PHE A 56 -8.72 9.15 -2.66
C PHE A 56 -7.40 8.40 -2.46
N PHE A 57 -7.52 7.16 -2.05
CA PHE A 57 -6.45 6.19 -2.14
C PHE A 57 -6.57 5.45 -3.47
N TYR A 58 -5.46 5.20 -4.11
CA TYR A 58 -5.36 4.47 -5.38
C TYR A 58 -4.52 3.23 -5.17
N ALA A 59 -5.09 2.06 -5.51
CA ALA A 59 -4.38 0.80 -5.44
C ALA A 59 -4.04 0.28 -6.84
N TYR A 60 -2.87 -0.31 -6.95
CA TYR A 60 -2.34 -0.92 -8.17
C TYR A 60 -1.97 -2.37 -7.89
N SER A 61 -2.01 -3.23 -8.90
CA SER A 61 -1.59 -4.63 -8.72
C SER A 61 -0.89 -5.20 -9.95
N THR A 62 -0.30 -6.36 -9.77
CA THR A 62 0.15 -7.23 -10.86
C THR A 62 -0.93 -7.37 -11.91
N GLN A 63 -0.52 -7.53 -13.17
CA GLN A 63 -1.44 -7.79 -14.28
C GLN A 63 -2.52 -8.80 -13.89
N ALA A 64 -3.74 -8.53 -14.30
CA ALA A 64 -4.88 -9.33 -13.94
C ALA A 64 -5.85 -9.53 -15.10
N SER A 65 -6.66 -10.58 -14.99
CA SER A 65 -7.73 -10.87 -15.93
C SER A 65 -9.01 -11.11 -15.16
N TRP A 66 -9.90 -10.12 -15.17
CA TRP A 66 -11.23 -10.21 -14.59
C TRP A 66 -12.18 -9.21 -15.27
N LYS A 67 -13.44 -9.56 -15.35
CA LYS A 67 -14.45 -8.76 -16.02
C LYS A 67 -15.31 -8.00 -15.02
N ILE A 68 -15.34 -6.69 -15.17
CA ILE A 68 -16.31 -5.81 -14.51
C ILE A 68 -17.07 -5.05 -15.61
N GLU A 69 -18.37 -4.87 -15.41
CA GLU A 69 -19.24 -4.16 -16.37
C GLU A 69 -18.66 -2.78 -16.71
N ASN A 70 -18.62 -2.44 -17.99
CA ASN A 70 -18.06 -1.23 -18.56
C ASN A 70 -16.53 -1.06 -18.54
N PHE A 71 -15.78 -2.09 -18.14
CA PHE A 71 -14.31 -2.12 -18.21
C PHE A 71 -13.85 -3.33 -19.05
N GLY A 72 -12.60 -3.31 -19.49
CA GLY A 72 -11.98 -4.46 -20.17
C GLY A 72 -11.89 -5.69 -19.28
N ASP A 73 -11.39 -6.77 -19.82
CA ASP A 73 -11.16 -8.03 -19.10
C ASP A 73 -9.69 -8.40 -18.94
N GLN A 74 -8.79 -7.61 -19.49
CA GLN A 74 -7.34 -7.76 -19.41
C GLN A 74 -6.73 -6.43 -18.93
N TYR A 75 -5.94 -6.48 -17.87
CA TYR A 75 -5.28 -5.33 -17.30
C TYR A 75 -3.77 -5.56 -17.24
N ILE A 76 -3.01 -4.56 -17.64
CA ILE A 76 -1.54 -4.56 -17.53
C ILE A 76 -1.14 -4.23 -16.09
N ILE A 77 -1.72 -3.17 -15.52
CA ILE A 77 -1.61 -2.77 -14.12
C ILE A 77 -2.97 -2.16 -13.74
N PRO A 78 -3.90 -2.95 -13.20
CA PRO A 78 -5.23 -2.44 -12.84
C PRO A 78 -5.13 -1.39 -11.74
N ILE A 79 -6.01 -0.39 -11.82
CA ILE A 79 -6.13 0.66 -10.82
C ILE A 79 -7.51 0.61 -10.18
N LEU A 80 -7.50 0.58 -8.85
CA LEU A 80 -8.68 0.80 -8.01
C LEU A 80 -8.56 2.12 -7.27
N ARG A 81 -9.68 2.70 -6.84
CA ARG A 81 -9.68 3.84 -5.90
C ARG A 81 -10.73 3.70 -4.82
N THR A 82 -10.47 4.31 -3.68
CA THR A 82 -11.35 4.31 -2.51
C THR A 82 -11.16 5.58 -1.66
N LYS A 83 -12.11 5.86 -0.78
CA LYS A 83 -11.97 6.89 0.28
C LYS A 83 -11.80 6.29 1.68
N ASN A 84 -11.96 4.97 1.83
CA ASN A 84 -12.07 4.33 3.13
C ASN A 84 -11.37 2.97 3.22
N LEU A 85 -10.60 2.57 2.22
CA LEU A 85 -9.88 1.28 2.09
C LEU A 85 -10.79 0.04 2.04
N VAL A 86 -12.11 0.21 2.02
CA VAL A 86 -13.11 -0.88 2.04
C VAL A 86 -13.92 -0.91 0.75
N ASP A 87 -14.49 0.24 0.36
CA ASP A 87 -15.33 0.35 -0.82
C ASP A 87 -14.48 0.76 -2.02
N TRP A 88 -14.15 -0.19 -2.87
CA TRP A 88 -13.27 0.01 -4.01
C TRP A 88 -14.02 0.19 -5.32
N MET A 89 -13.56 1.11 -6.14
CA MET A 89 -14.05 1.36 -7.50
C MET A 89 -12.93 1.12 -8.50
N VAL A 90 -13.23 0.43 -9.59
CA VAL A 90 -12.30 0.27 -10.71
C VAL A 90 -12.13 1.62 -11.42
N VAL A 91 -10.90 2.00 -11.68
CA VAL A 91 -10.52 3.21 -12.43
C VAL A 91 -10.17 2.87 -13.88
N GLY A 92 -9.38 1.82 -14.08
CA GLY A 92 -8.88 1.39 -15.38
C GLY A 92 -7.52 0.73 -15.29
N ASP A 93 -6.68 1.02 -16.26
CA ASP A 93 -5.31 0.52 -16.37
C ASP A 93 -4.30 1.68 -16.27
N ALA A 94 -3.19 1.46 -15.59
CA ALA A 94 -2.13 2.47 -15.45
C ALA A 94 -1.42 2.73 -16.78
N LEU A 95 -1.26 1.70 -17.62
CA LEU A 95 -0.54 1.76 -18.89
C LEU A 95 -1.50 1.56 -20.06
N ILE A 96 -1.39 2.41 -21.09
CA ILE A 96 -2.21 2.28 -22.32
C ILE A 96 -1.79 1.05 -23.14
N LYS A 97 -0.52 0.70 -23.09
CA LYS A 97 0.05 -0.48 -23.75
C LYS A 97 1.12 -1.10 -22.88
N LYS A 98 1.33 -2.40 -23.05
CA LYS A 98 2.44 -3.10 -22.41
C LYS A 98 3.78 -2.52 -22.89
N PRO A 99 4.74 -2.28 -21.97
CA PRO A 99 6.10 -1.86 -22.32
C PRO A 99 6.75 -2.82 -23.30
N ASP A 100 7.60 -2.30 -24.18
CA ASP A 100 8.21 -3.05 -25.29
C ASP A 100 9.73 -3.30 -25.13
N TRP A 101 10.30 -2.94 -23.98
CA TRP A 101 11.73 -3.15 -23.69
C TRP A 101 12.08 -4.62 -23.36
N LYS A 102 11.07 -5.48 -23.27
CA LYS A 102 11.20 -6.93 -23.15
C LYS A 102 10.12 -7.59 -24.01
N SER A 103 10.46 -8.68 -24.72
CA SER A 103 9.55 -9.31 -25.69
C SER A 103 8.49 -10.19 -25.04
N GLU A 104 8.81 -10.82 -23.90
CA GLU A 104 7.95 -11.80 -23.23
C GLU A 104 7.84 -11.54 -21.74
N GLY A 105 6.77 -12.01 -21.13
CA GLY A 105 6.51 -11.91 -19.71
C GLY A 105 5.29 -11.09 -19.36
N GLY A 106 5.03 -10.94 -18.08
CA GLY A 106 3.99 -10.13 -17.47
C GLY A 106 4.55 -8.93 -16.74
N ILE A 107 3.66 -8.00 -16.43
CA ILE A 107 3.96 -6.86 -15.57
C ILE A 107 3.50 -7.20 -14.16
N TRP A 108 4.44 -7.24 -13.21
CA TRP A 108 4.21 -7.74 -11.87
C TRP A 108 4.61 -6.73 -10.79
N ALA A 109 3.98 -6.87 -9.62
CA ALA A 109 4.31 -6.17 -8.38
C ALA A 109 4.66 -4.69 -8.59
N PRO A 110 3.72 -3.87 -9.06
CA PRO A 110 3.96 -2.44 -9.25
C PRO A 110 4.05 -1.74 -7.89
N ASP A 111 4.92 -0.74 -7.81
CA ASP A 111 4.97 0.22 -6.71
C ASP A 111 4.70 1.63 -7.24
N ALA A 112 3.60 2.22 -6.81
CA ALA A 112 3.24 3.59 -7.13
C ALA A 112 3.57 4.51 -5.96
N SER A 113 4.33 5.57 -6.22
CA SER A 113 4.78 6.50 -5.21
C SER A 113 4.65 7.94 -5.67
N TYR A 114 4.41 8.87 -4.75
CA TYR A 114 4.35 10.30 -5.06
C TYR A 114 5.63 10.99 -4.59
N TYR A 115 6.41 11.51 -5.54
CA TYR A 115 7.66 12.20 -5.27
C TYR A 115 7.84 13.41 -6.18
N LYS A 116 8.27 14.56 -5.63
CA LYS A 116 8.53 15.82 -6.35
C LYS A 116 7.45 16.19 -7.38
N ASN A 117 6.17 16.21 -6.95
CA ASN A 117 5.01 16.55 -7.79
C ASN A 117 4.75 15.60 -8.99
N THR A 118 5.19 14.35 -8.89
CA THR A 118 5.03 13.34 -9.92
C THR A 118 4.69 11.99 -9.25
N TYR A 119 3.75 11.26 -9.81
CA TYR A 119 3.51 9.86 -9.46
C TYR A 119 4.47 9.01 -10.29
N PHE A 120 5.26 8.19 -9.62
CA PHE A 120 6.14 7.19 -10.20
C PHE A 120 5.46 5.84 -10.08
N LEU A 121 5.67 4.96 -11.03
CA LEU A 121 5.20 3.60 -11.04
C LEU A 121 6.39 2.73 -11.46
N TYR A 122 7.03 2.08 -10.48
CA TYR A 122 8.04 1.08 -10.73
C TYR A 122 7.35 -0.27 -10.88
N TYR A 123 7.79 -1.10 -11.79
CA TYR A 123 7.14 -2.38 -12.06
C TYR A 123 8.16 -3.44 -12.47
N SER A 124 7.89 -4.69 -12.13
CA SER A 124 8.66 -5.83 -12.60
C SER A 124 8.19 -6.26 -13.99
N TYR A 125 9.12 -6.64 -14.86
CA TYR A 125 8.79 -7.29 -16.14
C TYR A 125 9.49 -8.64 -16.21
N SER A 126 8.71 -9.72 -16.07
CA SER A 126 9.21 -11.06 -15.86
C SER A 126 8.26 -12.14 -16.39
N THR A 127 8.75 -13.37 -16.40
CA THR A 127 7.96 -14.60 -16.54
C THR A 127 8.48 -15.63 -15.54
N TRP A 128 7.71 -16.67 -15.29
CA TRP A 128 8.16 -17.76 -14.42
C TRP A 128 9.44 -18.41 -14.97
N GLY A 129 10.47 -18.48 -14.11
CA GLY A 129 11.78 -19.01 -14.49
C GLY A 129 12.61 -18.08 -15.39
N ASP A 130 12.27 -16.83 -15.49
CA ASP A 130 13.02 -15.83 -16.26
C ASP A 130 14.47 -15.71 -15.73
N PRO A 131 15.49 -16.00 -16.53
CA PRO A 131 16.88 -15.90 -16.09
C PRO A 131 17.40 -14.47 -16.04
N ASN A 132 16.60 -13.49 -16.48
CA ASN A 132 16.99 -12.10 -16.55
C ASN A 132 15.78 -11.15 -16.49
N PRO A 133 14.96 -11.23 -15.42
CA PRO A 133 13.89 -10.28 -15.21
C PRO A 133 14.45 -8.87 -14.98
N GLY A 134 13.58 -7.87 -14.95
CA GLY A 134 14.02 -6.51 -14.72
C GLY A 134 12.91 -5.62 -14.20
N ILE A 135 13.29 -4.41 -13.86
CA ILE A 135 12.41 -3.36 -13.35
C ILE A 135 12.35 -2.24 -14.39
N GLY A 136 11.15 -1.77 -14.67
CA GLY A 136 10.86 -0.58 -15.45
C GLY A 136 10.28 0.54 -14.60
N VAL A 137 10.17 1.73 -15.18
CA VAL A 137 9.60 2.90 -14.52
C VAL A 137 8.71 3.69 -15.48
N ALA A 138 7.56 4.11 -14.96
CA ALA A 138 6.64 5.01 -15.64
C ALA A 138 6.26 6.18 -14.73
N THR A 139 5.78 7.29 -15.30
CA THR A 139 5.37 8.47 -14.53
C THR A 139 4.05 9.05 -15.00
N SER A 140 3.33 9.68 -14.06
CA SER A 140 2.13 10.44 -14.36
C SER A 140 2.01 11.69 -13.48
N LYS A 141 1.20 12.67 -13.91
CA LYS A 141 0.81 13.81 -13.07
C LYS A 141 -0.43 13.51 -12.23
N LYS A 142 -1.07 12.37 -12.47
CA LYS A 142 -2.30 11.94 -11.81
C LYS A 142 -2.20 10.48 -11.39
N PRO A 143 -2.73 10.10 -10.22
CA PRO A 143 -2.65 8.73 -9.76
C PRO A 143 -3.48 7.75 -10.62
N GLU A 144 -4.55 8.23 -11.25
CA GLU A 144 -5.34 7.42 -12.19
C GLU A 144 -4.67 7.21 -13.55
N GLY A 145 -3.48 7.77 -13.76
CA GLY A 145 -2.78 7.69 -15.04
C GLY A 145 -3.38 8.58 -16.15
N PRO A 146 -3.17 8.25 -17.45
CA PRO A 146 -2.25 7.19 -17.86
C PRO A 146 -0.79 7.52 -17.50
N PHE A 147 -0.03 6.50 -17.18
CA PHE A 147 1.40 6.65 -16.93
C PHE A 147 2.18 6.57 -18.25
N THR A 148 3.17 7.44 -18.38
CA THR A 148 4.12 7.41 -19.49
C THR A 148 5.28 6.49 -19.12
N ASP A 149 5.45 5.40 -19.86
CA ASP A 149 6.56 4.47 -19.68
C ASP A 149 7.88 5.11 -20.11
N HIS A 150 8.91 5.04 -19.26
CA HIS A 150 10.27 5.47 -19.53
C HIS A 150 11.19 4.30 -19.89
N GLY A 151 10.62 3.09 -19.93
CA GLY A 151 11.34 1.88 -20.25
C GLY A 151 12.02 1.23 -19.06
N LYS A 152 13.04 0.46 -19.38
CA LYS A 152 13.81 -0.32 -18.42
C LYS A 152 14.67 0.56 -17.52
N LEU A 153 14.57 0.33 -16.19
CA LEU A 153 15.51 0.88 -15.23
C LEU A 153 16.78 0.02 -15.17
N PHE A 154 16.62 -1.30 -15.07
CA PHE A 154 17.70 -2.30 -15.20
C PHE A 154 17.16 -3.72 -15.39
N LEU A 155 18.02 -4.62 -15.85
CA LEU A 155 17.84 -6.07 -15.84
C LEU A 155 18.69 -6.71 -14.72
N SER A 156 18.31 -7.90 -14.27
CA SER A 156 19.01 -8.65 -13.21
C SER A 156 20.51 -8.80 -13.48
N LYS A 157 20.90 -9.12 -14.72
CA LYS A 157 22.32 -9.27 -15.12
C LYS A 157 23.06 -7.93 -15.16
N GLU A 158 22.37 -6.81 -15.38
CA GLU A 158 23.00 -5.49 -15.42
C GLU A 158 23.30 -4.96 -14.02
N ILE A 159 22.42 -5.27 -13.05
CA ILE A 159 22.58 -4.86 -11.66
C ILE A 159 23.28 -5.92 -10.79
N ASP A 160 23.59 -7.09 -11.35
CA ASP A 160 24.20 -8.23 -10.67
C ASP A 160 23.42 -8.63 -9.40
N VAL A 161 22.11 -8.82 -9.56
CA VAL A 161 21.18 -9.36 -8.58
C VAL A 161 20.22 -10.29 -9.29
N SER A 162 20.27 -11.58 -8.98
CA SER A 162 19.34 -12.56 -9.53
C SER A 162 17.90 -12.23 -9.11
N ASN A 163 16.95 -12.51 -10.00
CA ASN A 163 15.52 -12.30 -9.75
C ASN A 163 15.19 -10.89 -9.26
N SER A 164 15.68 -9.86 -9.97
CA SER A 164 15.43 -8.45 -9.69
C SER A 164 14.00 -8.08 -10.07
N ILE A 165 13.08 -8.32 -9.16
CA ILE A 165 11.64 -7.97 -9.22
C ILE A 165 11.22 -7.34 -7.89
N ASP A 166 9.94 -7.03 -7.75
CA ASP A 166 9.30 -6.49 -6.54
C ASP A 166 9.93 -5.15 -6.11
N PRO A 167 9.87 -4.14 -6.99
CA PRO A 167 10.37 -2.80 -6.64
C PRO A 167 9.52 -2.17 -5.55
N PHE A 168 10.17 -1.44 -4.66
CA PHE A 168 9.54 -0.58 -3.68
C PHE A 168 10.32 0.74 -3.59
N PHE A 169 9.65 1.87 -3.81
CA PHE A 169 10.24 3.20 -3.66
C PHE A 169 10.22 3.65 -2.20
N PHE A 170 11.31 4.23 -1.75
CA PHE A 170 11.38 4.79 -0.40
C PHE A 170 12.18 6.10 -0.40
N GLU A 171 11.64 7.13 0.24
CA GLU A 171 12.36 8.37 0.49
C GLU A 171 12.93 8.38 1.91
N ASP A 172 14.26 8.43 2.04
CA ASP A 172 14.93 8.65 3.32
C ASP A 172 15.70 9.97 3.32
N LYS A 173 15.32 10.88 4.22
CA LYS A 173 16.00 12.17 4.43
C LYS A 173 16.15 12.99 3.14
N GLY A 174 15.12 13.01 2.31
CA GLY A 174 15.08 13.74 1.04
C GLY A 174 15.77 13.05 -0.12
N LYS A 175 16.27 11.83 0.04
CA LYS A 175 16.88 11.02 -1.01
C LYS A 175 15.97 9.89 -1.42
N PRO A 176 15.76 9.69 -2.73
CA PRO A 176 14.95 8.59 -3.24
C PRO A 176 15.80 7.31 -3.32
N TYR A 177 15.21 6.21 -2.94
CA TYR A 177 15.78 4.86 -3.03
C TYR A 177 14.80 3.92 -3.69
N LEU A 178 15.33 2.92 -4.39
CA LEU A 178 14.60 1.74 -4.80
C LEU A 178 15.10 0.56 -3.98
N ILE A 179 14.17 -0.22 -3.43
CA ILE A 179 14.38 -1.50 -2.78
C ILE A 179 13.82 -2.57 -3.70
N TRP A 180 14.49 -3.71 -3.87
CA TRP A 180 14.02 -4.79 -4.73
C TRP A 180 14.65 -6.13 -4.37
N GLY A 181 14.11 -7.19 -4.94
CA GLY A 181 14.66 -8.55 -4.85
C GLY A 181 13.63 -9.57 -4.41
N SER A 182 13.81 -10.79 -4.87
CA SER A 182 12.94 -11.93 -4.55
C SER A 182 13.79 -13.19 -4.46
N PHE A 183 13.82 -13.82 -3.28
CA PHE A 183 14.49 -15.09 -2.94
C PHE A 183 15.99 -15.22 -3.30
N HIS A 184 16.63 -14.11 -3.63
CA HIS A 184 18.07 -14.01 -3.92
C HIS A 184 18.73 -12.84 -3.20
N GLY A 185 18.15 -12.42 -2.07
CA GLY A 185 18.53 -11.25 -1.30
C GLY A 185 17.69 -10.02 -1.65
N ILE A 186 17.54 -9.15 -0.66
CA ILE A 186 16.88 -7.86 -0.80
C ILE A 186 17.92 -6.76 -0.82
N TYR A 187 17.88 -5.94 -1.86
CA TYR A 187 18.85 -4.88 -2.11
C TYR A 187 18.16 -3.52 -2.16
N ALA A 188 18.95 -2.48 -1.93
CA ALA A 188 18.54 -1.10 -2.12
C ALA A 188 19.64 -0.31 -2.82
N ALA A 189 19.24 0.72 -3.58
CA ALA A 189 20.16 1.69 -4.16
C ALA A 189 19.51 3.08 -4.20
N GLU A 190 20.34 4.13 -4.12
CA GLU A 190 19.88 5.50 -4.33
C GLU A 190 19.45 5.67 -5.80
N LEU A 191 18.31 6.31 -6.02
CA LEU A 191 17.88 6.75 -7.33
C LEU A 191 18.44 8.16 -7.64
N SER A 192 18.52 8.48 -8.91
CA SER A 192 18.71 9.87 -9.36
C SER A 192 17.56 10.75 -8.85
N GLU A 193 17.79 12.05 -8.79
CA GLU A 193 16.79 13.01 -8.28
C GLU A 193 15.49 13.03 -9.09
N ASP A 194 15.55 12.66 -10.36
CA ASP A 194 14.40 12.50 -11.25
C ASP A 194 13.71 11.13 -11.11
N GLY A 195 14.26 10.21 -10.30
CA GLY A 195 13.69 8.89 -10.06
C GLY A 195 13.84 7.90 -11.23
N LEU A 196 14.52 8.24 -12.29
CA LEU A 196 14.54 7.47 -13.54
C LEU A 196 15.79 6.60 -13.72
N HIS A 197 16.77 6.69 -12.82
CA HIS A 197 18.03 5.95 -12.92
C HIS A 197 18.53 5.52 -11.55
N ILE A 198 19.24 4.37 -11.50
CA ILE A 198 20.01 4.01 -10.31
C ILE A 198 21.24 4.92 -10.22
N LYS A 199 21.49 5.43 -9.00
CA LYS A 199 22.62 6.26 -8.66
C LYS A 199 23.41 5.60 -7.53
N GLY A 200 24.70 5.39 -7.75
CA GLY A 200 25.58 4.83 -6.73
C GLY A 200 25.53 3.30 -6.63
N THR A 201 26.08 2.77 -5.55
CA THR A 201 26.27 1.34 -5.33
C THR A 201 25.07 0.76 -4.59
N LYS A 202 24.59 -0.41 -5.04
CA LYS A 202 23.60 -1.19 -4.29
C LYS A 202 24.17 -1.69 -2.97
N PHE A 203 23.32 -1.84 -1.96
CA PHE A 203 23.63 -2.50 -0.70
C PHE A 203 22.53 -3.47 -0.33
N GLN A 204 22.88 -4.54 0.36
CA GLN A 204 21.95 -5.57 0.76
C GLN A 204 21.34 -5.24 2.13
N ILE A 205 20.02 -5.37 2.27
CA ILE A 205 19.28 -5.14 3.51
C ILE A 205 18.60 -6.40 4.06
N GLY A 206 18.38 -7.41 3.22
CA GLY A 206 17.72 -8.67 3.61
C GLY A 206 18.34 -9.89 2.96
N GLY A 207 18.16 -11.04 3.58
CA GLY A 207 18.61 -12.34 3.10
C GLY A 207 17.73 -12.88 1.96
N ASP A 208 18.02 -14.12 1.57
CA ASP A 208 17.45 -14.79 0.39
C ASP A 208 16.11 -15.50 0.63
N ALA A 209 15.55 -15.38 1.83
CA ALA A 209 14.22 -15.94 2.14
C ALA A 209 13.05 -14.98 1.84
N PHE A 210 13.32 -13.75 1.43
CA PHE A 210 12.33 -12.67 1.32
C PHE A 210 12.04 -12.24 -0.10
N GLU A 211 10.81 -11.71 -0.28
CA GLU A 211 10.37 -10.90 -1.40
C GLU A 211 9.29 -9.92 -0.94
N GLY A 212 8.72 -9.09 -1.85
CA GLY A 212 7.61 -8.18 -1.55
C GLY A 212 7.95 -7.21 -0.44
N SER A 213 9.06 -6.48 -0.60
CA SER A 213 9.62 -5.60 0.43
C SER A 213 8.81 -4.33 0.62
N TYR A 214 8.57 -3.95 1.88
CA TYR A 214 7.97 -2.67 2.25
C TYR A 214 8.66 -2.13 3.50
N ILE A 215 8.89 -0.81 3.56
CA ILE A 215 9.47 -0.16 4.74
C ILE A 215 8.50 0.89 5.29
N TYR A 216 8.15 0.75 6.56
CA TYR A 216 7.34 1.71 7.30
C TYR A 216 8.16 2.40 8.40
N LYS A 217 8.12 3.73 8.43
CA LYS A 217 8.83 4.52 9.44
C LYS A 217 7.90 4.93 10.58
N LYS A 218 8.25 4.52 11.80
CA LYS A 218 7.48 4.85 12.99
C LYS A 218 8.38 4.96 14.23
N ASP A 219 8.12 5.99 15.05
CA ASP A 219 8.76 6.18 16.36
C ASP A 219 10.30 6.06 16.34
N GLY A 220 10.93 6.60 15.29
CA GLY A 220 12.37 6.59 15.11
C GLY A 220 12.96 5.30 14.55
N TYR A 221 12.15 4.29 14.27
CA TYR A 221 12.55 3.04 13.63
C TYR A 221 12.07 2.93 12.19
N TYR A 222 12.81 2.20 11.39
CA TYR A 222 12.44 1.66 10.10
C TYR A 222 12.01 0.21 10.29
N TYR A 223 10.78 -0.10 9.96
CA TYR A 223 10.23 -1.46 10.01
C TYR A 223 10.21 -2.01 8.61
N TYR A 224 10.96 -3.07 8.38
CA TYR A 224 10.92 -3.84 7.16
C TYR A 224 9.83 -4.90 7.28
N PHE A 225 8.95 -4.94 6.29
CA PHE A 225 7.97 -5.99 6.07
C PHE A 225 8.39 -6.74 4.82
N GLY A 226 8.39 -8.05 4.86
CA GLY A 226 8.72 -8.87 3.71
C GLY A 226 8.05 -10.22 3.80
N SER A 227 7.79 -10.79 2.66
CA SER A 227 7.11 -12.07 2.54
C SER A 227 8.10 -13.21 2.41
N THR A 228 7.77 -14.36 2.98
CA THR A 228 8.58 -15.59 2.93
C THR A 228 7.68 -16.79 2.62
N GLY A 229 8.26 -17.90 2.20
CA GLY A 229 7.51 -19.10 1.80
C GLY A 229 7.10 -19.05 0.32
N SER A 230 6.25 -19.96 -0.12
CA SER A 230 5.79 -19.99 -1.51
C SER A 230 4.49 -19.20 -1.68
N CYS A 231 4.48 -18.23 -2.58
CA CYS A 231 3.24 -17.65 -3.11
C CYS A 231 2.65 -18.56 -4.21
N CYS A 232 1.51 -18.18 -4.74
CA CYS A 232 1.11 -18.56 -6.10
C CYS A 232 0.78 -20.05 -6.31
N GLU A 233 0.69 -20.85 -5.24
CA GLU A 233 0.38 -22.29 -5.27
C GLU A 233 -1.04 -22.63 -4.79
N GLY A 234 -1.94 -21.63 -4.75
CA GLY A 234 -3.33 -21.82 -4.29
C GLY A 234 -3.37 -22.40 -2.88
N GLU A 235 -4.06 -23.53 -2.68
CA GLU A 235 -4.19 -24.20 -1.38
C GLU A 235 -2.85 -24.62 -0.74
N LYS A 236 -1.82 -24.80 -1.53
CA LYS A 236 -0.48 -25.22 -1.08
C LYS A 236 0.40 -24.07 -0.69
N SER A 237 -0.01 -22.82 -0.93
CA SER A 237 0.78 -21.65 -0.58
C SER A 237 1.13 -21.61 0.89
N THR A 238 2.41 -21.36 1.17
CA THR A 238 2.97 -21.20 2.51
C THR A 238 3.38 -19.75 2.81
N TYR A 239 2.97 -18.84 1.94
CA TYR A 239 3.31 -17.43 2.01
C TYR A 239 2.88 -16.81 3.35
N GLN A 240 3.71 -15.93 3.89
CA GLN A 240 3.52 -15.28 5.18
C GLN A 240 4.34 -14.01 5.25
N VAL A 241 3.92 -13.03 6.07
CA VAL A 241 4.65 -11.78 6.29
C VAL A 241 5.46 -11.84 7.57
N LYS A 242 6.72 -11.44 7.49
CA LYS A 242 7.61 -11.23 8.63
C LYS A 242 8.06 -9.78 8.72
N VAL A 243 8.45 -9.37 9.94
CA VAL A 243 8.88 -8.00 10.25
C VAL A 243 10.22 -8.03 10.98
N ALA A 244 11.09 -7.11 10.59
CA ALA A 244 12.30 -6.73 11.31
C ALA A 244 12.38 -5.20 11.42
N ARG A 245 13.18 -4.67 12.34
CA ARG A 245 13.35 -3.21 12.47
C ARG A 245 14.80 -2.80 12.62
N SER A 246 15.06 -1.54 12.26
CA SER A 246 16.37 -0.90 12.42
C SER A 246 16.20 0.56 12.84
N ALA A 247 17.20 1.13 13.51
CA ALA A 247 17.29 2.56 13.78
C ALA A 247 17.76 3.37 12.56
N THR A 248 18.28 2.71 11.52
CA THR A 248 18.74 3.34 10.28
C THR A 248 18.15 2.64 9.06
N PHE A 249 17.94 3.41 7.97
CA PHE A 249 17.41 2.86 6.72
C PHE A 249 18.27 1.72 6.15
N GLN A 250 19.58 1.84 6.24
CA GLN A 250 20.49 0.82 5.70
C GLN A 250 20.61 -0.44 6.56
N GLY A 251 20.00 -0.44 7.75
CA GLY A 251 20.08 -1.57 8.67
C GLY A 251 21.25 -1.45 9.69
N PRO A 252 21.66 -2.55 10.35
CA PRO A 252 21.04 -3.87 10.21
C PRO A 252 19.60 -3.91 10.76
N TYR A 253 18.72 -4.60 10.06
CA TYR A 253 17.38 -4.90 10.55
C TYR A 253 17.42 -6.17 11.39
N THR A 254 16.79 -6.16 12.56
CA THR A 254 16.72 -7.31 13.47
C THR A 254 15.28 -7.61 13.86
N ASP A 255 14.99 -8.87 14.07
CA ASP A 255 13.70 -9.33 14.62
C ASP A 255 13.65 -9.20 16.16
N LYS A 256 12.55 -9.60 16.79
CA LYS A 256 12.40 -9.58 18.25
C LYS A 256 13.40 -10.45 19.00
N ALA A 257 13.90 -11.50 18.36
CA ALA A 257 14.89 -12.41 18.95
C ALA A 257 16.33 -11.92 18.73
N GLY A 258 16.54 -10.79 18.01
CA GLY A 258 17.84 -10.23 17.71
C GLY A 258 18.52 -10.83 16.47
N LYS A 259 17.85 -11.73 15.74
CA LYS A 259 18.39 -12.30 14.50
C LYS A 259 18.28 -11.28 13.38
N THR A 260 19.33 -11.14 12.58
CA THR A 260 19.38 -10.17 11.49
C THR A 260 18.54 -10.60 10.28
N LEU A 261 18.00 -9.63 9.56
CA LEU A 261 17.28 -9.87 8.30
C LEU A 261 18.21 -10.48 7.24
N LEU A 262 19.50 -10.13 7.25
CA LEU A 262 20.53 -10.72 6.38
C LEU A 262 20.70 -12.24 6.59
N GLU A 263 20.44 -12.71 7.81
CA GLU A 263 20.45 -14.13 8.18
C GLU A 263 19.04 -14.76 8.12
N ASN A 264 18.12 -14.14 7.37
CA ASN A 264 16.73 -14.56 7.25
C ASN A 264 15.95 -14.52 8.60
N GLY A 265 16.36 -13.65 9.53
CA GLY A 265 15.57 -13.32 10.72
C GLY A 265 14.28 -12.59 10.34
N GLY A 266 13.30 -12.63 11.22
CA GLY A 266 12.03 -11.93 11.01
C GLY A 266 10.97 -12.45 11.98
N THR A 267 10.33 -11.53 12.69
CA THR A 267 9.18 -11.85 13.56
C THR A 267 7.95 -12.07 12.71
N LEU A 268 7.26 -13.18 12.90
CA LEU A 268 6.00 -13.48 12.19
C LEU A 268 4.95 -12.40 12.51
N LEU A 269 4.40 -11.79 11.46
CA LEU A 269 3.30 -10.84 11.54
C LEU A 269 1.98 -11.46 11.07
N LEU A 270 2.03 -12.20 9.95
CA LEU A 270 0.83 -12.70 9.29
C LEU A 270 1.11 -14.05 8.64
N GLN A 271 0.21 -15.00 8.84
CA GLN A 271 0.22 -16.35 8.25
C GLN A 271 -1.20 -16.82 7.94
N LYS A 272 -1.36 -17.95 7.26
CA LYS A 272 -2.67 -18.51 6.91
C LYS A 272 -3.55 -18.76 8.14
N ASN A 273 -4.86 -18.68 7.96
CA ASN A 273 -5.82 -19.15 8.96
C ASN A 273 -5.70 -20.68 9.15
N PRO A 274 -5.75 -21.20 10.38
CA PRO A 274 -5.60 -22.63 10.66
C PRO A 274 -6.84 -23.45 10.23
N ASP A 275 -8.03 -22.87 10.36
CA ASP A 275 -9.30 -23.53 10.14
C ASP A 275 -9.61 -23.78 8.65
N ARG A 276 -10.76 -24.40 8.37
CA ARG A 276 -11.23 -24.61 6.99
C ARG A 276 -11.70 -23.34 6.30
N GLU A 277 -12.01 -22.29 7.08
CA GLU A 277 -12.42 -20.97 6.59
C GLU A 277 -11.26 -19.98 6.61
N GLY A 278 -11.47 -18.81 5.96
CA GLY A 278 -10.49 -17.74 5.89
C GLY A 278 -9.55 -17.88 4.70
N PHE A 279 -8.28 -17.54 4.89
CA PHE A 279 -7.34 -17.28 3.81
C PHE A 279 -6.06 -18.10 3.92
N ILE A 280 -5.40 -18.30 2.77
CA ILE A 280 -4.14 -19.04 2.62
C ILE A 280 -3.12 -18.15 1.94
N GLY A 281 -1.85 -18.26 2.34
CA GLY A 281 -0.74 -17.56 1.71
C GLY A 281 -0.88 -16.05 1.72
N PRO A 282 -1.20 -15.42 2.89
CA PRO A 282 -1.22 -13.97 2.97
C PRO A 282 0.18 -13.41 2.83
N GLY A 283 0.33 -12.41 1.96
CA GLY A 283 1.64 -11.81 1.75
C GLY A 283 1.63 -10.66 0.77
N HIS A 284 2.83 -10.23 0.40
CA HIS A 284 3.12 -9.11 -0.48
C HIS A 284 2.26 -7.91 -0.11
N ASN A 285 2.46 -7.43 1.11
CA ASN A 285 1.69 -6.31 1.61
C ASN A 285 2.05 -5.03 0.85
N GLY A 286 1.01 -4.25 0.57
CA GLY A 286 1.15 -2.87 0.15
C GLY A 286 1.31 -1.93 1.33
N ASP A 287 0.99 -0.68 1.09
CA ASP A 287 1.24 0.40 2.04
C ASP A 287 0.46 0.27 3.34
N ILE A 288 1.08 0.80 4.38
CA ILE A 288 0.47 0.94 5.70
C ILE A 288 -0.04 2.37 5.83
N VAL A 289 -1.35 2.51 6.04
CA VAL A 289 -2.03 3.79 6.16
C VAL A 289 -2.46 4.03 7.60
N THR A 290 -2.29 5.26 8.08
CA THR A 290 -2.81 5.69 9.38
C THR A 290 -4.10 6.47 9.17
N ASP A 291 -5.17 6.03 9.82
CA ASP A 291 -6.46 6.71 9.77
C ASP A 291 -6.55 7.91 10.73
N LYS A 292 -7.66 8.65 10.70
CA LYS A 292 -7.86 9.83 11.59
C LYS A 292 -7.99 9.50 13.07
N ALA A 293 -8.25 8.23 13.40
CA ALA A 293 -8.24 7.76 14.79
C ALA A 293 -6.82 7.36 15.26
N GLY A 294 -5.81 7.50 14.38
CA GLY A 294 -4.43 7.12 14.67
C GLY A 294 -4.18 5.62 14.56
N GLN A 295 -5.14 4.86 14.01
CA GLN A 295 -5.03 3.43 13.80
C GLN A 295 -4.34 3.14 12.47
N THR A 296 -3.43 2.17 12.44
CA THR A 296 -2.72 1.74 11.23
C THR A 296 -3.39 0.52 10.58
N TRP A 297 -3.43 0.54 9.26
CA TRP A 297 -4.09 -0.44 8.41
C TRP A 297 -3.15 -0.88 7.30
N MET A 298 -3.17 -2.16 6.93
CA MET A 298 -2.33 -2.75 5.91
C MET A 298 -3.21 -3.47 4.88
N ILE A 299 -2.99 -3.20 3.60
CA ILE A 299 -3.51 -4.01 2.51
C ILE A 299 -2.50 -5.08 2.12
N TYR A 300 -2.97 -6.23 1.64
CA TYR A 300 -2.15 -7.33 1.18
C TYR A 300 -3.00 -8.30 0.36
N HIS A 301 -2.42 -9.33 -0.24
CA HIS A 301 -3.20 -10.35 -0.91
C HIS A 301 -3.19 -11.68 -0.17
N ALA A 302 -4.19 -12.53 -0.45
CA ALA A 302 -4.23 -13.93 -0.06
C ALA A 302 -5.18 -14.71 -0.97
N PHE A 303 -5.11 -16.05 -0.92
CA PHE A 303 -6.13 -16.91 -1.52
C PHE A 303 -7.29 -17.12 -0.56
N ASP A 304 -8.52 -16.96 -1.04
CA ASP A 304 -9.72 -17.37 -0.29
C ASP A 304 -9.82 -18.91 -0.32
N LYS A 305 -9.93 -19.55 0.84
CA LYS A 305 -10.07 -21.01 0.96
C LYS A 305 -11.30 -21.57 0.25
N LYS A 306 -12.35 -20.76 0.09
CA LYS A 306 -13.55 -21.16 -0.64
C LYS A 306 -13.32 -21.16 -2.16
N GLN A 307 -12.37 -20.38 -2.65
CA GLN A 307 -12.04 -20.25 -4.08
C GLN A 307 -10.56 -19.93 -4.28
N PRO A 308 -9.64 -20.90 -4.05
CA PRO A 308 -8.19 -20.65 -4.02
C PRO A 308 -7.56 -20.57 -5.43
N THR A 309 -8.27 -19.95 -6.37
CA THR A 309 -7.83 -19.80 -7.76
C THR A 309 -7.33 -18.41 -8.10
N ARG A 310 -7.47 -17.46 -7.17
CA ARG A 310 -7.09 -16.06 -7.33
C ARG A 310 -6.64 -15.46 -6.01
N ARG A 311 -5.76 -14.47 -6.09
CA ARG A 311 -5.28 -13.71 -4.93
C ARG A 311 -6.13 -12.47 -4.76
N VAL A 312 -7.00 -12.48 -3.76
CA VAL A 312 -7.91 -11.38 -3.45
C VAL A 312 -7.24 -10.37 -2.53
N MET A 313 -7.69 -9.10 -2.57
CA MET A 313 -7.14 -8.06 -1.70
C MET A 313 -7.85 -8.04 -0.34
N LEU A 314 -7.03 -8.02 0.71
CA LEU A 314 -7.45 -7.97 2.10
C LEU A 314 -6.98 -6.68 2.77
N LEU A 315 -7.66 -6.35 3.87
CA LEU A 315 -7.34 -5.22 4.74
C LEU A 315 -7.36 -5.70 6.19
N ASP A 316 -6.29 -5.43 6.94
CA ASP A 316 -6.26 -5.69 8.37
C ASP A 316 -5.63 -4.56 9.18
N LYS A 317 -6.10 -4.44 10.40
CA LYS A 317 -5.61 -3.50 11.39
C LYS A 317 -4.29 -3.98 11.96
N ILE A 318 -3.30 -3.07 11.99
CA ILE A 318 -2.05 -3.29 12.71
C ILE A 318 -2.15 -2.65 14.08
N ASN A 319 -2.04 -3.46 15.13
CA ASN A 319 -1.85 -2.99 16.50
C ASN A 319 -0.35 -2.86 16.79
N TRP A 320 0.04 -1.93 17.66
CA TRP A 320 1.43 -1.73 18.07
C TRP A 320 1.58 -2.13 19.55
N LYS A 321 2.37 -3.19 19.80
CA LYS A 321 2.64 -3.68 21.16
C LYS A 321 4.15 -3.68 21.41
N GLU A 322 4.59 -2.97 22.44
CA GLU A 322 6.02 -2.86 22.81
C GLU A 322 6.89 -2.37 21.63
N GLY A 323 6.35 -1.47 20.81
CA GLY A 323 7.02 -0.96 19.62
C GLY A 323 7.16 -1.96 18.47
N TRP A 324 6.29 -2.99 18.39
CA TRP A 324 6.22 -3.94 17.29
C TRP A 324 4.80 -4.02 16.70
N PRO A 325 4.69 -4.16 15.37
CA PRO A 325 3.39 -4.36 14.74
C PRO A 325 2.87 -5.77 15.05
N VAL A 326 1.57 -5.86 15.26
CA VAL A 326 0.86 -7.11 15.55
C VAL A 326 -0.48 -7.10 14.83
N ILE A 327 -0.78 -8.17 14.12
CA ILE A 327 -2.13 -8.48 13.61
C ILE A 327 -2.72 -9.54 14.54
N ASP A 328 -4.01 -9.47 14.82
CA ASP A 328 -4.69 -10.36 15.75
C ASP A 328 -4.50 -11.83 15.35
N ASN A 329 -4.01 -12.64 16.30
CA ASN A 329 -3.63 -14.04 16.09
C ASN A 329 -2.61 -14.29 14.97
N SER A 330 -1.95 -13.26 14.44
CA SER A 330 -1.11 -13.29 13.23
C SER A 330 -1.83 -13.93 12.03
N GLN A 331 -3.10 -13.62 11.83
CA GLN A 331 -3.96 -14.22 10.81
C GLN A 331 -4.82 -13.16 10.13
N PRO A 332 -5.17 -13.35 8.83
CA PRO A 332 -6.19 -12.54 8.18
C PRO A 332 -7.52 -12.60 8.92
N SER A 333 -8.18 -11.45 9.06
CA SER A 333 -9.56 -11.41 9.52
C SER A 333 -10.51 -11.93 8.43
N PHE A 334 -11.53 -12.68 8.80
CA PHE A 334 -12.55 -13.22 7.88
C PHE A 334 -13.97 -13.15 8.46
N LYS A 335 -14.18 -12.30 9.45
CA LYS A 335 -15.48 -11.98 10.05
C LYS A 335 -15.65 -10.47 10.04
N PRO A 336 -16.89 -9.94 10.14
CA PRO A 336 -17.11 -8.49 10.19
C PRO A 336 -16.33 -7.80 11.31
N HIS A 337 -15.66 -6.71 10.97
CA HIS A 337 -14.88 -5.87 11.87
C HIS A 337 -15.17 -4.38 11.65
N GLU A 338 -14.84 -3.56 12.65
CA GLU A 338 -14.81 -2.10 12.45
C GLU A 338 -13.69 -1.72 11.50
N GLY A 339 -14.03 -0.90 10.52
CA GLY A 339 -13.13 -0.42 9.49
C GLY A 339 -12.42 0.89 9.83
N PRO A 340 -11.56 1.39 8.91
CA PRO A 340 -10.83 2.63 9.07
C PRO A 340 -11.73 3.87 9.17
N VAL A 341 -11.26 4.91 9.87
CA VAL A 341 -11.96 6.18 10.06
C VAL A 341 -11.24 7.27 9.27
N PHE A 342 -11.74 7.64 8.08
CA PHE A 342 -11.18 8.71 7.25
C PHE A 342 -12.07 9.97 7.16
N ARG A 343 -13.25 9.99 7.77
CA ARG A 343 -14.19 11.12 7.78
C ARG A 343 -14.31 11.79 9.15
#